data_045bbb3370961a35732a042e6d00de2a
#
_entry.id   045bbb3370961a35732a042e6d00de2a
#
_cell.length_a   1.000
_cell.length_b   1.000
_cell.length_c   1.000
_cell.angle_alpha   90.00
_cell.angle_beta   90.00
_cell.angle_gamma   90.00
#
_symmetry.space_group_name_H-M   'P 1'
#
loop_
_entity.id
_entity.type
_entity.pdbx_description
1 polymer ?
#
loop_
_entity_poly.entity_id
_entity_poly.type
_entity_poly.pdbx_seq_one_letter_code
_entity_poly.pdbx_strand_id
1 'polypeptide(L)'
;MTVPFLLVLFLFTLILSNILHRIFPKIPLPLIQILLGIVTGLLNRGTSFTLDSNLFLALVVAPLSFREGQESDVSSLVKYRGIISYLILPAVFVTTIGLGLAANYFLPASISMAACFALGAALGPTDAVAFISLSKRFAFSKRLEEILKMEGLLNDASGLVAFQFALTAMMTGAFSLGQASLQLVLAIIGGFLVGLFFALVNRALLAFLDKMDAADVTGALLLELSLPIVSYLVASLLGVSGIISVVIAGLSQAQRLKRVNLFDAEVDRVGLIIWDTISFLLNGLVFLVFGYELTRIVEPALKNPSVSNLQLLGLVLLFTALLFFIRFSMVILYQLYRFWKKDERAGSLGETAWS
;
A
#
# COMPACT_ATOMS: atom_id res chain seq x y z
N MET A 1 -24.45 -13.06 11.21
CA MET A 1 -24.96 -12.01 10.29
C MET A 1 -24.74 -12.44 8.88
N THR A 2 -25.66 -12.15 7.98
CA THR A 2 -25.47 -12.44 6.53
C THR A 2 -24.52 -11.41 5.92
N VAL A 3 -23.73 -11.81 4.93
CA VAL A 3 -22.80 -10.93 4.20
C VAL A 3 -23.45 -9.61 3.74
N PRO A 4 -24.70 -9.61 3.23
CA PRO A 4 -25.40 -8.37 2.85
C PRO A 4 -25.59 -7.38 4.01
N PHE A 5 -25.85 -7.85 5.22
CA PHE A 5 -26.01 -6.97 6.37
C PHE A 5 -24.70 -6.28 6.76
N LEU A 6 -23.57 -6.98 6.68
CA LEU A 6 -22.25 -6.39 6.94
C LEU A 6 -21.91 -5.34 5.88
N LEU A 7 -22.23 -5.57 4.61
CA LEU A 7 -22.02 -4.58 3.56
C LEU A 7 -22.83 -3.30 3.82
N VAL A 8 -24.11 -3.43 4.19
CA VAL A 8 -24.94 -2.28 4.54
C VAL A 8 -24.40 -1.55 5.76
N LEU A 9 -23.94 -2.29 6.78
CA LEU A 9 -23.33 -1.72 7.97
C LEU A 9 -22.06 -0.94 7.63
N PHE A 10 -21.17 -1.48 6.78
CA PHE A 10 -19.97 -0.80 6.35
C PHE A 10 -20.28 0.46 5.54
N LEU A 11 -21.23 0.41 4.60
CA LEU A 11 -21.65 1.60 3.85
C LEU A 11 -22.20 2.68 4.79
N PHE A 12 -23.08 2.31 5.72
CA PHE A 12 -23.60 3.25 6.72
C PHE A 12 -22.48 3.86 7.56
N THR A 13 -21.51 3.03 7.97
CA THR A 13 -20.36 3.48 8.76
C THR A 13 -19.44 4.42 7.97
N LEU A 14 -19.29 4.20 6.65
CA LEU A 14 -18.55 5.11 5.75
C LEU A 14 -19.25 6.46 5.63
N ILE A 15 -20.57 6.48 5.47
CA ILE A 15 -21.37 7.72 5.44
C ILE A 15 -21.19 8.47 6.77
N LEU A 16 -21.32 7.76 7.89
CA LEU A 16 -21.15 8.34 9.23
C LEU A 16 -19.74 8.90 9.42
N SER A 17 -18.70 8.20 8.94
CA SER A 17 -17.32 8.68 9.02
C SER A 17 -17.11 10.01 8.29
N ASN A 18 -17.73 10.16 7.13
CA ASN A 18 -17.65 11.39 6.35
C ASN A 18 -18.37 12.57 7.06
N ILE A 19 -19.55 12.30 7.65
CA ILE A 19 -20.28 13.28 8.45
C ILE A 19 -19.46 13.71 9.67
N LEU A 20 -18.90 12.76 10.41
CA LEU A 20 -18.07 13.04 11.58
C LEU A 20 -16.80 13.83 11.20
N HIS A 21 -16.18 13.51 10.08
CA HIS A 21 -15.02 14.28 9.61
C HIS A 21 -15.36 15.73 9.27
N ARG A 22 -16.57 16.00 8.75
CA ARG A 22 -17.04 17.37 8.51
C ARG A 22 -17.30 18.13 9.81
N ILE A 23 -17.79 17.44 10.86
CA ILE A 23 -18.01 18.02 12.19
C ILE A 23 -16.69 18.24 12.92
N PHE A 24 -15.77 17.29 12.81
CA PHE A 24 -14.46 17.30 13.47
C PHE A 24 -13.30 17.33 12.47
N PRO A 25 -13.09 18.42 11.73
CA PRO A 25 -12.10 18.48 10.65
C PRO A 25 -10.65 18.39 11.16
N LYS A 26 -10.43 18.50 12.45
CA LYS A 26 -9.10 18.31 13.08
C LYS A 26 -8.69 16.83 13.18
N ILE A 27 -9.61 15.89 13.08
CA ILE A 27 -9.28 14.46 13.14
C ILE A 27 -9.15 13.94 11.70
N PRO A 28 -8.02 13.30 11.33
CA PRO A 28 -7.88 12.67 10.03
C PRO A 28 -8.98 11.63 9.78
N LEU A 29 -9.53 11.61 8.57
CA LEU A 29 -10.59 10.68 8.20
C LEU A 29 -10.25 9.21 8.46
N PRO A 30 -9.04 8.70 8.15
CA PRO A 30 -8.64 7.33 8.46
C PRO A 30 -8.80 6.96 9.94
N LEU A 31 -8.45 7.87 10.85
CA LEU A 31 -8.59 7.61 12.28
C LEU A 31 -10.06 7.48 12.71
N ILE A 32 -10.94 8.29 12.14
CA ILE A 32 -12.39 8.18 12.39
C ILE A 32 -12.91 6.82 11.90
N GLN A 33 -12.47 6.40 10.71
CA GLN A 33 -12.85 5.13 10.11
C GLN A 33 -12.35 3.94 10.94
N ILE A 34 -11.11 3.96 11.41
CA ILE A 34 -10.58 2.93 12.32
C ILE A 34 -11.39 2.87 13.62
N LEU A 35 -11.68 4.02 14.25
CA LEU A 35 -12.48 4.06 15.48
C LEU A 35 -13.87 3.51 15.27
N LEU A 36 -14.54 3.86 14.18
CA LEU A 36 -15.84 3.31 13.82
C LEU A 36 -15.75 1.81 13.49
N GLY A 37 -14.68 1.35 12.88
CA GLY A 37 -14.37 -0.06 12.67
C GLY A 37 -14.26 -0.82 13.99
N ILE A 38 -13.56 -0.25 14.98
CA ILE A 38 -13.48 -0.81 16.34
C ILE A 38 -14.88 -0.90 16.98
N VAL A 39 -15.67 0.17 16.89
CA VAL A 39 -17.05 0.17 17.45
C VAL A 39 -17.90 -0.92 16.80
N THR A 40 -17.85 -1.04 15.47
CA THR A 40 -18.61 -2.10 14.74
C THR A 40 -18.12 -3.49 15.10
N GLY A 41 -16.81 -3.70 15.30
CA GLY A 41 -16.24 -4.96 15.75
C GLY A 41 -16.69 -5.34 17.17
N LEU A 42 -16.71 -4.38 18.08
CA LEU A 42 -17.20 -4.60 19.46
C LEU A 42 -18.69 -4.90 19.53
N LEU A 43 -19.51 -4.29 18.68
CA LEU A 43 -20.95 -4.53 18.62
C LEU A 43 -21.28 -5.90 17.99
N ASN A 44 -20.42 -6.41 17.11
CA ASN A 44 -20.62 -7.68 16.40
C ASN A 44 -19.81 -8.84 16.98
N ARG A 45 -19.59 -8.88 18.26
CA ARG A 45 -18.92 -9.99 18.95
C ARG A 45 -19.68 -11.30 18.70
N GLY A 46 -19.06 -12.20 17.93
CA GLY A 46 -19.62 -13.53 17.65
C GLY A 46 -19.93 -13.83 16.17
N THR A 47 -19.79 -12.88 15.27
CA THR A 47 -19.86 -13.15 13.83
C THR A 47 -18.46 -13.29 13.27
N SER A 48 -18.12 -14.50 12.79
CA SER A 48 -16.87 -14.71 12.05
C SER A 48 -17.04 -14.17 10.62
N PHE A 49 -16.58 -12.96 10.39
CA PHE A 49 -16.36 -12.47 9.04
C PHE A 49 -14.95 -12.90 8.62
N THR A 50 -14.85 -13.86 7.73
CA THR A 50 -13.56 -14.27 7.13
C THR A 50 -13.45 -13.56 5.80
N LEU A 51 -12.56 -12.58 5.73
CA LEU A 51 -12.18 -11.93 4.48
C LEU A 51 -11.24 -12.87 3.72
N ASP A 52 -11.61 -13.26 2.51
CA ASP A 52 -10.66 -13.91 1.63
C ASP A 52 -9.58 -12.89 1.24
N SER A 53 -8.34 -13.17 1.63
CA SER A 53 -7.21 -12.24 1.40
C SER A 53 -6.98 -11.98 -0.09
N ASN A 54 -7.19 -12.97 -0.96
CA ASN A 54 -6.98 -12.80 -2.41
C ASN A 54 -8.06 -11.90 -3.01
N LEU A 55 -9.33 -12.09 -2.60
CA LEU A 55 -10.42 -11.23 -3.03
C LEU A 55 -10.23 -9.80 -2.53
N PHE A 56 -9.79 -9.62 -1.29
CA PHE A 56 -9.50 -8.30 -0.75
C PHE A 56 -8.38 -7.60 -1.52
N LEU A 57 -7.28 -8.30 -1.79
CA LEU A 57 -6.19 -7.77 -2.59
C LEU A 57 -6.63 -7.43 -4.03
N ALA A 58 -7.42 -8.30 -4.67
CA ALA A 58 -7.87 -8.09 -6.05
C ALA A 58 -8.90 -6.97 -6.20
N LEU A 59 -9.87 -6.86 -5.27
CA LEU A 59 -11.01 -5.96 -5.41
C LEU A 59 -10.85 -4.64 -4.68
N VAL A 60 -9.95 -4.56 -3.71
CA VAL A 60 -9.75 -3.36 -2.89
C VAL A 60 -8.35 -2.78 -3.11
N VAL A 61 -7.31 -3.55 -2.82
CA VAL A 61 -5.93 -3.04 -2.87
C VAL A 61 -5.47 -2.80 -4.30
N ALA A 62 -5.78 -3.70 -5.24
CA ALA A 62 -5.36 -3.55 -6.63
C ALA A 62 -5.93 -2.29 -7.30
N PRO A 63 -7.25 -1.98 -7.25
CA PRO A 63 -7.76 -0.72 -7.78
C PRO A 63 -7.17 0.52 -7.12
N LEU A 64 -6.92 0.50 -5.81
CA LEU A 64 -6.28 1.61 -5.10
C LEU A 64 -4.84 1.83 -5.59
N SER A 65 -4.03 0.78 -5.63
CA SER A 65 -2.64 0.87 -6.11
C SER A 65 -2.55 1.27 -7.58
N PHE A 66 -3.53 0.85 -8.40
CA PHE A 66 -3.66 1.31 -9.80
C PHE A 66 -3.90 2.81 -9.86
N ARG A 67 -4.86 3.32 -9.09
CA ARG A 67 -5.20 4.73 -9.05
C ARG A 67 -4.04 5.59 -8.56
N GLU A 68 -3.35 5.16 -7.51
CA GLU A 68 -2.13 5.83 -7.03
C GLU A 68 -1.03 5.85 -8.09
N GLY A 69 -0.86 4.73 -8.82
CA GLY A 69 0.05 4.66 -9.97
C GLY A 69 -0.34 5.64 -11.08
N GLN A 70 -1.62 5.72 -11.40
CA GLN A 70 -2.17 6.60 -12.43
C GLN A 70 -2.01 8.10 -12.07
N GLU A 71 -2.18 8.45 -10.79
CA GLU A 71 -1.99 9.81 -10.28
C GLU A 71 -0.53 10.20 -10.08
N SER A 72 0.39 9.26 -10.28
CA SER A 72 1.80 9.47 -10.02
C SER A 72 2.48 10.21 -11.16
N ASP A 73 3.33 11.18 -10.82
CA ASP A 73 4.14 11.87 -11.83
C ASP A 73 5.40 11.08 -12.16
N VAL A 74 5.36 10.40 -13.31
CA VAL A 74 6.51 9.63 -13.83
C VAL A 74 7.75 10.50 -13.99
N SER A 75 7.63 11.80 -14.26
CA SER A 75 8.76 12.71 -14.37
C SER A 75 9.47 12.88 -13.02
N SER A 76 8.73 12.97 -11.94
CA SER A 76 9.27 13.01 -10.58
C SER A 76 9.91 11.68 -10.16
N LEU A 77 9.34 10.54 -10.58
CA LEU A 77 9.95 9.24 -10.36
C LEU A 77 11.33 9.13 -11.04
N VAL A 78 11.45 9.57 -12.29
CA VAL A 78 12.74 9.58 -12.99
C VAL A 78 13.72 10.58 -12.37
N LYS A 79 13.23 11.76 -11.97
CA LYS A 79 14.03 12.82 -11.35
C LYS A 79 14.61 12.40 -10.00
N TYR A 80 13.82 11.71 -9.16
CA TYR A 80 14.22 11.30 -7.81
C TYR A 80 14.52 9.79 -7.71
N ARG A 81 14.71 9.11 -8.85
CA ARG A 81 14.92 7.64 -8.92
C ARG A 81 15.94 7.10 -7.93
N GLY A 82 17.00 7.84 -7.63
CA GLY A 82 18.08 7.39 -6.74
C GLY A 82 17.61 7.23 -5.29
N ILE A 83 16.91 8.24 -4.74
CA ILE A 83 16.39 8.17 -3.37
C ILE A 83 15.18 7.23 -3.31
N ILE A 84 14.30 7.28 -4.30
CA ILE A 84 13.11 6.41 -4.36
C ILE A 84 13.53 4.94 -4.41
N SER A 85 14.45 4.55 -5.30
CA SER A 85 14.94 3.16 -5.37
C SER A 85 15.63 2.72 -4.08
N TYR A 86 16.32 3.64 -3.38
CA TYR A 86 16.94 3.35 -2.09
C TYR A 86 15.90 3.10 -1.00
N LEU A 87 14.84 3.90 -0.95
CA LEU A 87 13.78 3.77 0.05
C LEU A 87 12.88 2.53 -0.20
N ILE A 88 12.63 2.18 -1.48
CA ILE A 88 11.77 1.04 -1.84
C ILE A 88 12.44 -0.31 -1.53
N LEU A 89 13.68 -0.52 -1.92
CA LEU A 89 14.33 -1.82 -1.76
C LEU A 89 15.26 -1.87 -0.54
N PRO A 90 16.39 -1.17 -0.50
CA PRO A 90 17.31 -1.28 0.63
C PRO A 90 16.68 -0.93 1.98
N ALA A 91 15.87 0.14 2.04
CA ALA A 91 15.30 0.55 3.32
C ALA A 91 14.25 -0.45 3.82
N VAL A 92 13.37 -0.98 2.94
CA VAL A 92 12.39 -2.01 3.33
C VAL A 92 13.10 -3.28 3.76
N PHE A 93 14.14 -3.73 3.05
CA PHE A 93 14.91 -4.91 3.44
C PHE A 93 15.63 -4.72 4.79
N VAL A 94 16.32 -3.61 4.98
CA VAL A 94 17.01 -3.33 6.26
C VAL A 94 16.01 -3.22 7.40
N THR A 95 14.86 -2.59 7.16
CA THR A 95 13.79 -2.50 8.17
C THR A 95 13.23 -3.89 8.51
N THR A 96 12.92 -4.71 7.48
CA THR A 96 12.44 -6.08 7.66
C THR A 96 13.42 -6.93 8.47
N ILE A 97 14.71 -6.88 8.11
CA ILE A 97 15.76 -7.64 8.81
C ILE A 97 15.96 -7.09 10.22
N GLY A 98 16.08 -5.79 10.39
CA GLY A 98 16.32 -5.16 11.68
C GLY A 98 15.20 -5.39 12.67
N LEU A 99 13.95 -5.19 12.26
CA LEU A 99 12.76 -5.47 13.09
C LEU A 99 12.57 -6.97 13.29
N GLY A 100 12.83 -7.80 12.27
CA GLY A 100 12.74 -9.27 12.38
C GLY A 100 13.73 -9.83 13.40
N LEU A 101 14.98 -9.38 13.39
CA LEU A 101 15.98 -9.77 14.39
C LEU A 101 15.64 -9.25 15.79
N ALA A 102 15.15 -8.01 15.88
CA ALA A 102 14.67 -7.47 17.15
C ALA A 102 13.48 -8.28 17.68
N ALA A 103 12.52 -8.66 16.81
CA ALA A 103 11.40 -9.51 17.18
C ALA A 103 11.87 -10.86 17.69
N ASN A 104 12.81 -11.48 17.00
CA ASN A 104 13.37 -12.77 17.43
C ASN A 104 14.09 -12.71 18.79
N TYR A 105 14.65 -11.54 19.14
CA TYR A 105 15.32 -11.33 20.42
C TYR A 105 14.34 -11.01 21.57
N PHE A 106 13.32 -10.17 21.32
CA PHE A 106 12.42 -9.68 22.37
C PHE A 106 11.14 -10.52 22.53
N LEU A 107 10.74 -11.29 21.51
CA LEU A 107 9.55 -12.14 21.59
C LEU A 107 9.90 -13.54 22.13
N PRO A 108 8.89 -14.27 22.67
CA PRO A 108 9.09 -15.62 23.17
C PRO A 108 9.67 -16.56 22.10
N ALA A 109 10.57 -17.47 22.51
CA ALA A 109 11.21 -18.45 21.62
C ALA A 109 10.22 -19.43 20.92
N SER A 110 8.96 -19.46 21.35
CA SER A 110 7.88 -20.20 20.67
C SER A 110 7.50 -19.61 19.31
N ILE A 111 7.86 -18.34 19.04
CA ILE A 111 7.58 -17.67 17.78
C ILE A 111 8.72 -17.99 16.80
N SER A 112 8.37 -18.53 15.63
CA SER A 112 9.39 -18.89 14.64
C SER A 112 10.11 -17.64 14.10
N MET A 113 11.37 -17.78 13.75
CA MET A 113 12.18 -16.71 13.15
C MET A 113 11.51 -16.14 11.88
N ALA A 114 10.88 -17.00 11.07
CA ALA A 114 10.14 -16.59 9.89
C ALA A 114 8.94 -15.68 10.23
N ALA A 115 8.21 -15.96 11.31
CA ALA A 115 7.13 -15.11 11.79
C ALA A 115 7.65 -13.73 12.28
N CYS A 116 8.84 -13.70 12.89
CA CYS A 116 9.50 -12.44 13.28
C CYS A 116 9.88 -11.60 12.05
N PHE A 117 10.37 -12.21 10.98
CA PHE A 117 10.63 -11.51 9.72
C PHE A 117 9.34 -11.08 9.01
N ALA A 118 8.26 -11.88 9.08
CA ALA A 118 6.95 -11.47 8.58
C ALA A 118 6.44 -10.20 9.30
N LEU A 119 6.60 -10.14 10.63
CA LEU A 119 6.29 -8.93 11.41
C LEU A 119 7.12 -7.72 10.94
N GLY A 120 8.44 -7.90 10.76
CA GLY A 120 9.32 -6.86 10.25
C GLY A 120 8.93 -6.37 8.85
N ALA A 121 8.54 -7.27 7.97
CA ALA A 121 8.08 -6.95 6.62
C ALA A 121 6.74 -6.21 6.62
N ALA A 122 5.81 -6.57 7.50
CA ALA A 122 4.51 -5.92 7.63
C ALA A 122 4.62 -4.50 8.21
N LEU A 123 5.60 -4.24 9.08
CA LEU A 123 5.83 -2.92 9.69
C LEU A 123 6.72 -1.99 8.83
N GLY A 124 7.38 -2.54 7.80
CA GLY A 124 8.33 -1.79 6.97
C GLY A 124 7.71 -0.73 6.07
N PRO A 125 6.63 -1.02 5.33
CA PRO A 125 5.99 -0.06 4.41
C PRO A 125 5.38 1.14 5.13
N THR A 126 5.25 2.26 4.39
CA THR A 126 4.59 3.50 4.85
C THR A 126 3.34 3.76 4.02
N ASP A 127 2.26 4.16 4.68
CA ASP A 127 0.99 4.48 4.04
C ASP A 127 1.00 5.89 3.43
N ALA A 128 0.97 5.97 2.09
CA ALA A 128 0.90 7.21 1.34
C ALA A 128 -0.40 7.98 1.61
N VAL A 129 -1.54 7.29 1.82
CA VAL A 129 -2.85 7.93 2.07
C VAL A 129 -2.86 8.62 3.43
N ALA A 130 -2.35 7.94 4.46
CA ALA A 130 -2.19 8.54 5.79
C ALA A 130 -1.25 9.76 5.73
N PHE A 131 -0.14 9.66 5.01
CA PHE A 131 0.79 10.78 4.81
C PHE A 131 0.10 11.97 4.12
N ILE A 132 -0.58 11.77 2.99
CA ILE A 132 -1.27 12.83 2.26
C ILE A 132 -2.34 13.51 3.13
N SER A 133 -3.05 12.76 3.95
CA SER A 133 -4.06 13.32 4.86
C SER A 133 -3.46 14.22 5.93
N LEU A 134 -2.24 13.91 6.38
CA LEU A 134 -1.49 14.71 7.34
C LEU A 134 -0.76 15.89 6.68
N SER A 135 -0.22 15.71 5.47
CA SER A 135 0.55 16.73 4.74
C SER A 135 -0.26 17.97 4.43
N LYS A 136 -1.56 17.83 4.23
CA LYS A 136 -2.49 18.97 4.04
C LYS A 136 -2.49 19.97 5.22
N ARG A 137 -1.99 19.58 6.38
CA ARG A 137 -1.90 20.42 7.60
C ARG A 137 -0.53 21.04 7.80
N PHE A 138 0.50 20.46 7.18
CA PHE A 138 1.88 20.90 7.31
C PHE A 138 2.37 21.34 5.93
N ALA A 139 3.00 22.50 5.83
CA ALA A 139 3.57 23.00 4.59
C ALA A 139 4.89 22.25 4.28
N PHE A 140 4.79 21.03 3.79
CA PHE A 140 5.95 20.29 3.32
C PHE A 140 6.46 20.86 1.99
N SER A 141 7.75 20.66 1.71
CA SER A 141 8.28 21.00 0.39
C SER A 141 7.66 20.06 -0.67
N LYS A 142 7.37 20.60 -1.87
CA LYS A 142 6.86 19.78 -2.99
C LYS A 142 7.73 18.58 -3.29
N ARG A 143 9.05 18.73 -3.14
CA ARG A 143 10.02 17.66 -3.33
C ARG A 143 9.79 16.51 -2.35
N LEU A 144 9.60 16.82 -1.07
CA LEU A 144 9.37 15.81 -0.04
C LEU A 144 8.05 15.08 -0.28
N GLU A 145 7.00 15.85 -0.60
CA GLU A 145 5.68 15.30 -0.91
C GLU A 145 5.71 14.33 -2.10
N GLU A 146 6.41 14.70 -3.19
CA GLU A 146 6.59 13.83 -4.37
C GLU A 146 7.38 12.56 -4.02
N ILE A 147 8.46 12.65 -3.24
CA ILE A 147 9.26 11.50 -2.84
C ILE A 147 8.46 10.55 -1.96
N LEU A 148 7.76 11.05 -0.94
CA LEU A 148 7.00 10.23 -0.01
C LEU A 148 5.78 9.58 -0.68
N LYS A 149 5.11 10.30 -1.59
CA LYS A 149 4.03 9.70 -2.39
C LYS A 149 4.53 8.54 -3.25
N MET A 150 5.69 8.70 -3.89
CA MET A 150 6.30 7.64 -4.71
C MET A 150 6.83 6.49 -3.86
N GLU A 151 7.41 6.79 -2.71
CA GLU A 151 7.87 5.78 -1.76
C GLU A 151 6.68 4.93 -1.30
N GLY A 152 5.61 5.55 -0.77
CA GLY A 152 4.44 4.84 -0.26
C GLY A 152 3.82 3.91 -1.30
N LEU A 153 3.67 4.38 -2.55
CA LEU A 153 3.14 3.57 -3.65
C LEU A 153 3.96 2.30 -3.93
N LEU A 154 5.28 2.41 -3.89
CA LEU A 154 6.16 1.33 -4.36
C LEU A 154 6.70 0.47 -3.20
N ASN A 155 6.79 1.00 -1.97
CA ASN A 155 7.26 0.23 -0.83
C ASN A 155 6.21 -0.77 -0.33
N ASP A 156 4.91 -0.51 -0.51
CA ASP A 156 3.84 -1.46 -0.22
C ASP A 156 4.03 -2.76 -1.03
N ALA A 157 4.35 -2.62 -2.33
CA ALA A 157 4.65 -3.77 -3.17
C ALA A 157 5.87 -4.55 -2.65
N SER A 158 6.96 -3.87 -2.27
CA SER A 158 8.18 -4.52 -1.76
C SER A 158 7.97 -5.15 -0.37
N GLY A 159 7.22 -4.50 0.49
CA GLY A 159 6.85 -5.02 1.82
C GLY A 159 5.96 -6.25 1.73
N LEU A 160 4.95 -6.23 0.86
CA LEU A 160 4.09 -7.39 0.64
C LEU A 160 4.86 -8.59 0.09
N VAL A 161 5.79 -8.36 -0.84
CA VAL A 161 6.66 -9.44 -1.34
C VAL A 161 7.54 -9.98 -0.22
N ALA A 162 8.18 -9.13 0.59
CA ALA A 162 8.98 -9.57 1.73
C ALA A 162 8.15 -10.36 2.76
N PHE A 163 6.91 -9.92 3.01
CA PHE A 163 5.97 -10.62 3.88
C PHE A 163 5.58 -12.01 3.34
N GLN A 164 5.25 -12.11 2.04
CA GLN A 164 4.93 -13.39 1.40
C GLN A 164 6.10 -14.39 1.48
N PHE A 165 7.34 -13.90 1.32
CA PHE A 165 8.53 -14.75 1.52
C PHE A 165 8.67 -15.26 2.93
N ALA A 166 8.51 -14.39 3.92
CA ALA A 166 8.57 -14.78 5.31
C ALA A 166 7.47 -15.80 5.66
N LEU A 167 6.26 -15.60 5.11
CA LEU A 167 5.15 -16.53 5.28
C LEU A 167 5.43 -17.89 4.63
N THR A 168 5.97 -17.91 3.42
CA THR A 168 6.36 -19.16 2.73
C THR A 168 7.44 -19.90 3.50
N ALA A 169 8.46 -19.20 4.01
CA ALA A 169 9.49 -19.79 4.86
C ALA A 169 8.92 -20.38 6.17
N MET A 170 7.89 -19.72 6.73
CA MET A 170 7.19 -20.22 7.91
C MET A 170 6.42 -21.51 7.61
N MET A 171 5.80 -21.63 6.44
CA MET A 171 5.00 -22.79 6.03
C MET A 171 5.87 -23.99 5.60
N THR A 172 6.99 -23.74 4.93
CA THR A 172 7.86 -24.79 4.38
C THR A 172 8.95 -25.26 5.36
N GLY A 173 9.21 -24.48 6.42
CA GLY A 173 10.30 -24.74 7.36
C GLY A 173 11.70 -24.58 6.75
N ALA A 174 11.82 -24.25 5.47
CA ALA A 174 13.08 -24.10 4.74
C ALA A 174 13.28 -22.65 4.31
N PHE A 175 14.31 -22.00 4.84
CA PHE A 175 14.73 -20.67 4.43
C PHE A 175 16.01 -20.75 3.60
N SER A 176 15.89 -20.58 2.29
CA SER A 176 17.02 -20.46 1.38
C SER A 176 17.07 -19.03 0.82
N LEU A 177 18.05 -18.25 1.26
CA LEU A 177 18.27 -16.86 0.78
C LEU A 177 18.41 -16.80 -0.75
N GLY A 178 19.07 -17.79 -1.36
CA GLY A 178 19.28 -17.84 -2.80
C GLY A 178 17.98 -18.06 -3.57
N GLN A 179 17.14 -18.99 -3.14
CA GLN A 179 15.83 -19.24 -3.76
C GLN A 179 14.88 -18.05 -3.51
N ALA A 180 14.89 -17.51 -2.29
CA ALA A 180 14.09 -16.36 -1.95
C ALA A 180 14.43 -15.14 -2.82
N SER A 181 15.71 -14.80 -2.99
CA SER A 181 16.13 -13.67 -3.82
C SER A 181 15.80 -13.87 -5.30
N LEU A 182 15.94 -15.10 -5.83
CA LEU A 182 15.56 -15.38 -7.21
C LEU A 182 14.05 -15.22 -7.43
N GLN A 183 13.23 -15.78 -6.54
CA GLN A 183 11.78 -15.64 -6.60
C GLN A 183 11.35 -14.19 -6.48
N LEU A 184 11.98 -13.40 -5.61
CA LEU A 184 11.73 -11.95 -5.50
C LEU A 184 11.98 -11.24 -6.84
N VAL A 185 13.12 -11.49 -7.46
CA VAL A 185 13.46 -10.89 -8.76
C VAL A 185 12.46 -11.32 -9.83
N LEU A 186 12.10 -12.60 -9.87
CA LEU A 186 11.09 -13.11 -10.81
C LEU A 186 9.71 -12.51 -10.54
N ALA A 187 9.31 -12.35 -9.29
CA ALA A 187 8.04 -11.72 -8.92
C ALA A 187 7.98 -10.25 -9.37
N ILE A 188 9.08 -9.50 -9.19
CA ILE A 188 9.18 -8.10 -9.60
C ILE A 188 9.18 -7.97 -11.13
N ILE A 189 10.07 -8.69 -11.81
CA ILE A 189 10.20 -8.61 -13.28
C ILE A 189 8.93 -9.14 -13.94
N GLY A 190 8.41 -10.27 -13.48
CA GLY A 190 7.18 -10.85 -14.01
C GLY A 190 5.98 -9.93 -13.80
N GLY A 191 5.82 -9.36 -12.60
CA GLY A 191 4.80 -8.36 -12.32
C GLY A 191 4.91 -7.13 -13.23
N PHE A 192 6.14 -6.61 -13.43
CA PHE A 192 6.39 -5.50 -14.35
C PHE A 192 5.94 -5.84 -15.79
N LEU A 193 6.32 -7.00 -16.30
CA LEU A 193 5.98 -7.42 -17.65
C LEU A 193 4.47 -7.61 -17.84
N VAL A 194 3.79 -8.24 -16.89
CA VAL A 194 2.34 -8.44 -16.92
C VAL A 194 1.61 -7.10 -16.86
N GLY A 195 2.00 -6.18 -15.98
CA GLY A 195 1.40 -4.86 -15.88
C GLY A 195 1.56 -4.04 -17.15
N LEU A 196 2.77 -4.04 -17.73
CA LEU A 196 3.04 -3.37 -18.99
C LEU A 196 2.24 -3.98 -20.15
N PHE A 197 2.16 -5.32 -20.20
CA PHE A 197 1.38 -6.04 -21.22
C PHE A 197 -0.09 -5.63 -21.18
N PHE A 198 -0.73 -5.67 -20.01
CA PHE A 198 -2.14 -5.29 -19.90
C PHE A 198 -2.39 -3.81 -20.15
N ALA A 199 -1.46 -2.93 -19.77
CA ALA A 199 -1.53 -1.51 -20.12
C ALA A 199 -1.48 -1.29 -21.64
N LEU A 200 -0.61 -2.04 -22.35
CA LEU A 200 -0.52 -1.98 -23.82
C LEU A 200 -1.78 -2.57 -24.49
N VAL A 201 -2.28 -3.70 -23.99
CA VAL A 201 -3.52 -4.32 -24.50
C VAL A 201 -4.71 -3.36 -24.33
N ASN A 202 -4.86 -2.76 -23.15
CA ASN A 202 -5.92 -1.78 -22.90
C ASN A 202 -5.83 -0.58 -23.87
N ARG A 203 -4.61 -0.08 -24.10
CA ARG A 203 -4.37 1.01 -25.05
C ARG A 203 -4.70 0.60 -26.50
N ALA A 204 -4.29 -0.60 -26.90
CA ALA A 204 -4.57 -1.13 -28.23
C ALA A 204 -6.07 -1.35 -28.44
N LEU A 205 -6.78 -1.85 -27.43
CA LEU A 205 -8.21 -2.08 -27.48
C LEU A 205 -8.99 -0.77 -27.61
N LEU A 206 -8.65 0.26 -26.83
CA LEU A 206 -9.26 1.58 -26.96
C LEU A 206 -9.00 2.21 -28.34
N ALA A 207 -7.77 2.11 -28.87
CA ALA A 207 -7.45 2.61 -30.20
C ALA A 207 -8.16 1.82 -31.32
N PHE A 208 -8.44 0.54 -31.10
CA PHE A 208 -9.21 -0.28 -32.02
C PHE A 208 -10.69 0.12 -32.03
N LEU A 209 -11.29 0.33 -30.85
CA LEU A 209 -12.67 0.80 -30.71
C LEU A 209 -12.87 2.20 -31.34
N ASP A 210 -11.92 3.09 -31.13
CA ASP A 210 -11.91 4.42 -31.76
C ASP A 210 -11.90 4.35 -33.29
N LYS A 211 -11.08 3.46 -33.85
CA LYS A 211 -11.05 3.21 -35.30
C LYS A 211 -12.36 2.67 -35.90
N MET A 212 -13.15 2.00 -35.08
CA MET A 212 -14.43 1.41 -35.47
C MET A 212 -15.61 2.36 -35.23
N ASP A 213 -15.38 3.60 -34.83
CA ASP A 213 -16.40 4.53 -34.33
C ASP A 213 -17.30 3.93 -33.24
N ALA A 214 -16.75 2.95 -32.48
CA ALA A 214 -17.44 2.23 -31.40
C ALA A 214 -16.93 2.65 -30.02
N ALA A 215 -16.05 3.65 -29.94
CA ALA A 215 -15.56 4.16 -28.69
C ALA A 215 -16.60 5.04 -28.02
N ASP A 216 -17.03 4.63 -26.82
CA ASP A 216 -17.88 5.41 -25.94
C ASP A 216 -17.23 5.60 -24.57
N VAL A 217 -17.66 6.65 -23.84
CA VAL A 217 -17.09 6.99 -22.52
C VAL A 217 -17.28 5.86 -21.52
N THR A 218 -18.45 5.21 -21.54
CA THR A 218 -18.78 4.12 -20.60
C THR A 218 -17.89 2.91 -20.83
N GLY A 219 -17.73 2.49 -22.09
CA GLY A 219 -16.85 1.36 -22.46
C GLY A 219 -15.39 1.63 -22.10
N ALA A 220 -14.90 2.84 -22.37
CA ALA A 220 -13.55 3.23 -21.99
C ALA A 220 -13.30 3.17 -20.47
N LEU A 221 -14.28 3.64 -19.68
CA LEU A 221 -14.20 3.58 -18.21
C LEU A 221 -14.31 2.16 -17.67
N LEU A 222 -15.17 1.30 -18.25
CA LEU A 222 -15.26 -0.09 -17.85
C LEU A 222 -13.96 -0.84 -18.13
N LEU A 223 -13.31 -0.60 -19.26
CA LEU A 223 -11.99 -1.15 -19.58
C LEU A 223 -10.94 -0.66 -18.57
N GLU A 224 -10.96 0.60 -18.22
CA GLU A 224 -10.03 1.17 -17.24
C GLU A 224 -10.25 0.59 -15.83
N LEU A 225 -11.50 0.47 -15.37
CA LEU A 225 -11.84 -0.10 -14.06
C LEU A 225 -11.55 -1.61 -13.96
N SER A 226 -11.67 -2.34 -15.07
CA SER A 226 -11.35 -3.76 -15.10
C SER A 226 -9.86 -4.06 -15.12
N LEU A 227 -9.05 -3.13 -15.63
CA LEU A 227 -7.61 -3.30 -15.82
C LEU A 227 -6.84 -3.71 -14.56
N PRO A 228 -7.00 -3.05 -13.39
CA PRO A 228 -6.31 -3.45 -12.17
C PRO A 228 -6.68 -4.86 -11.73
N ILE A 229 -7.96 -5.22 -11.80
CA ILE A 229 -8.45 -6.52 -11.35
C ILE A 229 -7.89 -7.64 -12.25
N VAL A 230 -7.98 -7.48 -13.55
CA VAL A 230 -7.48 -8.47 -14.53
C VAL A 230 -5.96 -8.60 -14.44
N SER A 231 -5.25 -7.47 -14.37
CA SER A 231 -3.78 -7.44 -14.25
C SER A 231 -3.30 -8.14 -12.97
N TYR A 232 -3.97 -7.88 -11.83
CA TYR A 232 -3.69 -8.53 -10.55
C TYR A 232 -3.92 -10.04 -10.62
N LEU A 233 -5.10 -10.46 -11.09
CA LEU A 233 -5.47 -11.87 -11.13
C LEU A 233 -4.56 -12.68 -12.04
N VAL A 234 -4.24 -12.18 -13.23
CA VAL A 234 -3.33 -12.88 -14.16
C VAL A 234 -1.92 -12.95 -13.61
N ALA A 235 -1.40 -11.87 -13.01
CA ALA A 235 -0.08 -11.90 -12.37
C ALA A 235 -0.04 -12.91 -11.21
N SER A 236 -1.08 -12.95 -10.39
CA SER A 236 -1.22 -13.90 -9.29
C SER A 236 -1.28 -15.35 -9.78
N LEU A 237 -2.02 -15.63 -10.86
CA LEU A 237 -2.09 -16.96 -11.49
C LEU A 237 -0.73 -17.40 -12.06
N LEU A 238 0.07 -16.47 -12.57
CA LEU A 238 1.42 -16.72 -13.08
C LEU A 238 2.47 -16.84 -11.95
N GLY A 239 2.08 -16.70 -10.68
CA GLY A 239 3.00 -16.77 -9.54
C GLY A 239 3.95 -15.57 -9.44
N VAL A 240 3.59 -14.41 -10.05
CA VAL A 240 4.35 -13.16 -9.97
C VAL A 240 3.59 -12.10 -9.18
N SER A 241 4.22 -10.97 -8.87
CA SER A 241 3.61 -9.94 -8.02
C SER A 241 2.43 -9.24 -8.70
N GLY A 242 1.20 -9.49 -8.21
CA GLY A 242 -0.02 -8.84 -8.66
C GLY A 242 -0.01 -7.33 -8.38
N ILE A 243 0.48 -6.90 -7.23
CA ILE A 243 0.53 -5.48 -6.86
C ILE A 243 1.50 -4.70 -7.77
N ILE A 244 2.70 -5.25 -8.02
CA ILE A 244 3.64 -4.62 -8.97
C ILE A 244 3.01 -4.52 -10.37
N SER A 245 2.33 -5.57 -10.81
CA SER A 245 1.63 -5.57 -12.10
C SER A 245 0.63 -4.41 -12.19
N VAL A 246 -0.18 -4.23 -11.17
CA VAL A 246 -1.20 -3.18 -11.10
C VAL A 246 -0.60 -1.78 -11.04
N VAL A 247 0.43 -1.58 -10.22
CA VAL A 247 1.13 -0.29 -10.11
C VAL A 247 1.75 0.11 -11.45
N ILE A 248 2.39 -0.83 -12.15
CA ILE A 248 2.99 -0.58 -13.47
C ILE A 248 1.92 -0.29 -14.52
N ALA A 249 0.78 -0.99 -14.47
CA ALA A 249 -0.36 -0.69 -15.33
C ALA A 249 -0.87 0.75 -15.11
N GLY A 250 -1.02 1.18 -13.85
CA GLY A 250 -1.41 2.55 -13.48
C GLY A 250 -0.40 3.60 -13.94
N LEU A 251 0.90 3.41 -13.63
CA LEU A 251 1.99 4.31 -14.08
C LEU A 251 2.04 4.43 -15.61
N SER A 252 1.75 3.34 -16.33
CA SER A 252 1.71 3.36 -17.79
C SER A 252 0.53 4.16 -18.33
N GLN A 253 -0.57 4.24 -17.60
CA GLN A 253 -1.73 5.07 -17.94
C GLN A 253 -1.51 6.55 -17.57
N ALA A 254 -0.74 6.88 -16.54
CA ALA A 254 -0.42 8.25 -16.14
C ALA A 254 0.17 9.10 -17.28
N GLN A 255 0.85 8.48 -18.24
CA GLN A 255 1.41 9.16 -19.41
C GLN A 255 0.36 9.52 -20.46
N ARG A 256 -0.83 8.91 -20.42
CA ARG A 256 -1.90 9.14 -21.39
C ARG A 256 -2.60 10.50 -21.18
N LEU A 257 -2.72 10.95 -19.95
CA LEU A 257 -3.38 12.20 -19.54
C LEU A 257 -2.77 13.48 -20.18
N LYS A 258 -1.73 13.35 -20.98
CA LYS A 258 -1.06 14.47 -21.69
C LYS A 258 -1.50 14.66 -23.15
N ARG A 259 -2.41 13.82 -23.68
CA ARG A 259 -2.92 13.94 -25.07
C ARG A 259 -4.30 14.58 -25.05
N VAL A 260 -4.47 15.66 -25.82
CA VAL A 260 -5.70 16.48 -25.83
C VAL A 260 -6.55 16.12 -27.06
N ASN A 261 -7.40 15.09 -26.91
CA ASN A 261 -8.58 14.90 -27.76
C ASN A 261 -9.82 15.21 -26.92
N LEU A 262 -10.89 15.72 -27.52
CA LEU A 262 -12.16 16.02 -26.83
C LEU A 262 -12.74 14.76 -26.15
N PHE A 263 -12.67 13.61 -26.80
CA PHE A 263 -13.10 12.33 -26.25
C PHE A 263 -12.27 11.95 -25.02
N ASP A 264 -10.94 11.99 -25.12
CA ASP A 264 -10.05 11.70 -23.99
C ASP A 264 -10.32 12.64 -22.81
N ALA A 265 -10.57 13.93 -23.06
CA ALA A 265 -10.89 14.90 -22.02
C ALA A 265 -12.23 14.61 -21.30
N GLU A 266 -13.22 14.09 -22.00
CA GLU A 266 -14.51 13.69 -21.41
C GLU A 266 -14.36 12.42 -20.59
N VAL A 267 -13.65 11.39 -21.10
CA VAL A 267 -13.31 10.17 -20.35
C VAL A 267 -12.54 10.49 -19.09
N ASP A 268 -11.54 11.40 -19.17
CA ASP A 268 -10.75 11.82 -18.01
C ASP A 268 -11.61 12.53 -16.96
N ARG A 269 -12.50 13.44 -17.39
CA ARG A 269 -13.38 14.18 -16.48
C ARG A 269 -14.36 13.28 -15.73
N VAL A 270 -15.01 12.35 -16.44
CA VAL A 270 -15.95 11.38 -15.83
C VAL A 270 -15.18 10.38 -15.00
N GLY A 271 -14.04 9.90 -15.50
CA GLY A 271 -13.14 8.98 -14.82
C GLY A 271 -12.64 9.54 -13.48
N LEU A 272 -12.26 10.82 -13.40
CA LEU A 272 -11.86 11.46 -12.14
C LEU A 272 -12.95 11.33 -11.07
N ILE A 273 -14.22 11.67 -11.41
CA ILE A 273 -15.34 11.61 -10.45
C ILE A 273 -15.58 10.18 -9.98
N ILE A 274 -15.55 9.22 -10.90
CA ILE A 274 -15.74 7.79 -10.59
C ILE A 274 -14.61 7.29 -9.71
N TRP A 275 -13.35 7.56 -10.09
CA TRP A 275 -12.20 7.12 -9.32
C TRP A 275 -12.12 7.76 -7.94
N ASP A 276 -12.43 9.05 -7.79
CA ASP A 276 -12.48 9.72 -6.50
C ASP A 276 -13.51 9.07 -5.58
N THR A 277 -14.68 8.70 -6.13
CA THR A 277 -15.72 8.00 -5.37
C THR A 277 -15.29 6.58 -4.99
N ILE A 278 -14.76 5.81 -5.94
CA ILE A 278 -14.28 4.44 -5.70
C ILE A 278 -13.12 4.45 -4.69
N SER A 279 -12.14 5.32 -4.86
CA SER A 279 -11.01 5.44 -3.94
C SER A 279 -11.44 5.80 -2.53
N PHE A 280 -12.41 6.71 -2.40
CA PHE A 280 -12.99 7.04 -1.09
C PHE A 280 -13.66 5.82 -0.43
N LEU A 281 -14.44 5.06 -1.19
CA LEU A 281 -15.11 3.85 -0.68
C LEU A 281 -14.12 2.77 -0.32
N LEU A 282 -13.15 2.49 -1.19
CA LEU A 282 -12.16 1.43 -0.98
C LEU A 282 -11.19 1.77 0.17
N ASN A 283 -10.65 2.98 0.22
CA ASN A 283 -9.81 3.43 1.34
C ASN A 283 -10.58 3.37 2.66
N GLY A 284 -11.82 3.86 2.66
CA GLY A 284 -12.67 3.78 3.84
C GLY A 284 -12.94 2.34 4.27
N LEU A 285 -13.13 1.42 3.34
CA LEU A 285 -13.29 -0.01 3.62
C LEU A 285 -12.03 -0.61 4.25
N VAL A 286 -10.84 -0.28 3.73
CA VAL A 286 -9.55 -0.72 4.31
C VAL A 286 -9.45 -0.32 5.77
N PHE A 287 -9.65 0.97 6.10
CA PHE A 287 -9.52 1.46 7.48
C PHE A 287 -10.63 0.95 8.40
N LEU A 288 -11.86 0.78 7.91
CA LEU A 288 -12.96 0.17 8.68
C LEU A 288 -12.69 -1.30 8.99
N VAL A 289 -12.26 -2.08 7.99
CA VAL A 289 -11.91 -3.49 8.16
C VAL A 289 -10.73 -3.63 9.10
N PHE A 290 -9.71 -2.77 8.98
CA PHE A 290 -8.59 -2.75 9.91
C PHE A 290 -9.06 -2.53 11.35
N GLY A 291 -9.91 -1.53 11.60
CA GLY A 291 -10.47 -1.29 12.92
C GLY A 291 -11.33 -2.47 13.44
N TYR A 292 -12.11 -3.08 12.56
CA TYR A 292 -12.93 -4.26 12.89
C TYR A 292 -12.06 -5.46 13.29
N GLU A 293 -11.04 -5.81 12.48
CA GLU A 293 -10.13 -6.92 12.75
C GLU A 293 -9.26 -6.66 13.98
N LEU A 294 -8.90 -5.39 14.24
CA LEU A 294 -8.13 -5.01 15.42
C LEU A 294 -8.81 -5.49 16.71
N THR A 295 -10.15 -5.43 16.81
CA THR A 295 -10.87 -5.89 18.00
C THR A 295 -10.74 -7.38 18.21
N ARG A 296 -10.69 -8.16 17.14
CA ARG A 296 -10.55 -9.63 17.18
C ARG A 296 -9.15 -10.07 17.60
N ILE A 297 -8.14 -9.26 17.28
CA ILE A 297 -6.73 -9.56 17.60
C ILE A 297 -6.37 -9.05 18.99
N VAL A 298 -6.78 -7.83 19.34
CA VAL A 298 -6.39 -7.18 20.59
C VAL A 298 -7.11 -7.76 21.79
N GLU A 299 -8.39 -8.12 21.68
CA GLU A 299 -9.15 -8.65 22.81
C GLU A 299 -8.57 -9.98 23.37
N PRO A 300 -8.24 -11.00 22.57
CA PRO A 300 -7.54 -12.19 23.06
C PRO A 300 -6.16 -11.90 23.62
N ALA A 301 -5.42 -10.97 22.99
CA ALA A 301 -4.08 -10.59 23.44
C ALA A 301 -4.10 -9.95 24.83
N LEU A 302 -5.07 -9.06 25.10
CA LEU A 302 -5.24 -8.41 26.40
C LEU A 302 -5.75 -9.36 27.51
N LYS A 303 -6.45 -10.43 27.13
CA LYS A 303 -6.97 -11.45 28.05
C LYS A 303 -5.98 -12.58 28.31
N ASN A 304 -4.88 -12.64 27.58
CA ASN A 304 -3.88 -13.71 27.72
C ASN A 304 -3.10 -13.54 29.03
N PRO A 305 -3.21 -14.47 30.00
CA PRO A 305 -2.54 -14.34 31.30
C PRO A 305 -1.01 -14.49 31.21
N SER A 306 -0.50 -15.00 30.10
CA SER A 306 0.94 -15.26 29.91
C SER A 306 1.75 -14.00 29.56
N VAL A 307 1.08 -12.91 29.16
CA VAL A 307 1.75 -11.65 28.76
C VAL A 307 1.06 -10.49 29.47
N SER A 308 1.80 -9.70 30.23
CA SER A 308 1.21 -8.54 30.89
C SER A 308 0.89 -7.42 29.88
N ASN A 309 -0.20 -6.70 30.08
CA ASN A 309 -0.58 -5.58 29.21
C ASN A 309 0.50 -4.50 29.14
N LEU A 310 1.28 -4.33 30.22
CA LEU A 310 2.42 -3.40 30.26
C LEU A 310 3.55 -3.88 29.34
N GLN A 311 3.81 -5.18 29.29
CA GLN A 311 4.81 -5.76 28.37
C GLN A 311 4.37 -5.59 26.91
N LEU A 312 3.08 -5.81 26.59
CA LEU A 312 2.54 -5.57 25.25
C LEU A 312 2.73 -4.10 24.83
N LEU A 313 2.38 -3.16 25.71
CA LEU A 313 2.57 -1.74 25.45
C LEU A 313 4.07 -1.41 25.26
N GLY A 314 4.93 -1.98 26.12
CA GLY A 314 6.37 -1.82 26.01
C GLY A 314 6.93 -2.31 24.68
N LEU A 315 6.47 -3.47 24.19
CA LEU A 315 6.85 -4.01 22.90
C LEU A 315 6.39 -3.12 21.73
N VAL A 316 5.14 -2.63 21.76
CA VAL A 316 4.63 -1.70 20.74
C VAL A 316 5.49 -0.43 20.67
N LEU A 317 5.80 0.18 21.83
CA LEU A 317 6.64 1.37 21.90
C LEU A 317 8.07 1.08 21.43
N LEU A 318 8.62 -0.07 21.81
CA LEU A 318 9.96 -0.50 21.40
C LEU A 318 10.04 -0.67 19.87
N PHE A 319 9.11 -1.42 19.27
CA PHE A 319 9.11 -1.64 17.82
C PHE A 319 8.86 -0.32 17.05
N THR A 320 8.01 0.55 17.56
CA THR A 320 7.80 1.88 16.99
C THR A 320 9.09 2.70 17.02
N ALA A 321 9.78 2.73 18.18
CA ALA A 321 11.05 3.46 18.33
C ALA A 321 12.14 2.88 17.41
N LEU A 322 12.24 1.54 17.32
CA LEU A 322 13.19 0.87 16.42
C LEU A 322 12.90 1.17 14.96
N LEU A 323 11.63 1.18 14.56
CA LEU A 323 11.22 1.54 13.19
C LEU A 323 11.70 2.96 12.84
N PHE A 324 11.42 3.94 13.70
CA PHE A 324 11.90 5.31 13.52
C PHE A 324 13.42 5.39 13.47
N PHE A 325 14.10 4.71 14.38
CA PHE A 325 15.56 4.71 14.42
C PHE A 325 16.18 4.12 13.15
N ILE A 326 15.68 2.96 12.68
CA ILE A 326 16.17 2.31 11.46
C ILE A 326 15.95 3.23 10.26
N ARG A 327 14.74 3.77 10.08
CA ARG A 327 14.42 4.66 8.96
C ARG A 327 15.25 5.94 8.99
N PHE A 328 15.33 6.59 10.12
CA PHE A 328 16.15 7.79 10.30
C PHE A 328 17.63 7.53 9.97
N SER A 329 18.17 6.41 10.47
CA SER A 329 19.55 6.00 10.17
C SER A 329 19.77 5.76 8.67
N MET A 330 18.82 5.11 8.00
CA MET A 330 18.90 4.86 6.55
C MET A 330 18.89 6.15 5.73
N VAL A 331 18.05 7.13 6.10
CA VAL A 331 18.00 8.43 5.44
C VAL A 331 19.32 9.19 5.64
N ILE A 332 19.87 9.19 6.85
CA ILE A 332 21.17 9.81 7.13
C ILE A 332 22.29 9.14 6.32
N LEU A 333 22.34 7.80 6.30
CA LEU A 333 23.34 7.06 5.54
C LEU A 333 23.27 7.38 4.03
N TYR A 334 22.07 7.49 3.47
CA TYR A 334 21.89 7.91 2.09
C TYR A 334 22.42 9.31 1.83
N GLN A 335 22.20 10.25 2.75
CA GLN A 335 22.70 11.62 2.62
C GLN A 335 24.21 11.72 2.76
N LEU A 336 24.79 11.01 3.73
CA LEU A 336 26.23 10.92 3.89
C LEU A 336 26.88 10.33 2.63
N TYR A 337 26.30 9.27 2.07
CA TYR A 337 26.76 8.68 0.80
C TYR A 337 26.74 9.71 -0.34
N ARG A 338 25.64 10.49 -0.45
CA ARG A 338 25.52 11.52 -1.49
C ARG A 338 26.49 12.69 -1.27
N PHE A 339 26.69 13.11 -0.05
CA PHE A 339 27.69 14.15 0.31
C PHE A 339 29.09 13.70 -0.03
N TRP A 340 29.45 12.46 0.26
CA TRP A 340 30.74 11.86 -0.10
C TRP A 340 30.96 11.82 -1.61
N LYS A 341 29.89 11.59 -2.37
CA LYS A 341 29.96 11.51 -3.84
C LYS A 341 29.96 12.89 -4.52
N LYS A 342 30.08 14.01 -3.76
CA LYS A 342 30.08 15.40 -4.26
C LYS A 342 28.88 15.70 -5.20
N ASP A 343 27.71 15.17 -4.89
CA ASP A 343 26.52 15.41 -5.70
C ASP A 343 25.86 16.72 -5.23
N GLU A 344 26.04 17.82 -5.97
CA GLU A 344 25.47 19.14 -5.68
C GLU A 344 23.94 19.20 -5.61
N ARG A 345 23.26 18.08 -5.95
CA ARG A 345 21.78 17.95 -5.91
C ARG A 345 21.25 17.46 -4.57
N ALA A 346 22.10 17.27 -3.56
CA ALA A 346 21.66 16.93 -2.22
C ALA A 346 20.97 18.15 -1.56
N GLY A 347 19.69 18.04 -1.24
CA GLY A 347 18.99 19.04 -0.47
C GLY A 347 19.53 19.16 0.96
N SER A 348 19.05 20.14 1.73
CA SER A 348 19.47 20.32 3.11
C SER A 348 19.16 19.06 3.95
N LEU A 349 20.03 18.76 4.91
CA LEU A 349 19.87 17.63 5.85
C LEU A 349 18.50 17.61 6.54
N GLY A 350 17.89 18.79 6.73
CA GLY A 350 16.58 18.91 7.39
C GLY A 350 15.41 18.38 6.54
N GLU A 351 15.45 18.49 5.21
CA GLU A 351 14.33 18.05 4.36
C GLU A 351 14.24 16.54 4.17
N THR A 352 15.36 15.83 4.33
CA THR A 352 15.41 14.37 4.14
C THR A 352 15.40 13.59 5.45
N ALA A 353 15.62 14.24 6.59
CA ALA A 353 15.52 13.62 7.91
C ALA A 353 14.06 13.33 8.32
N TRP A 354 13.09 13.99 7.66
CA TRP A 354 11.66 13.84 7.94
C TRP A 354 10.91 12.93 6.95
N SER A 355 11.60 12.37 5.95
CA SER A 355 11.00 11.40 4.99
C SER A 355 10.89 9.98 5.52
#